data_a78ad8e29aa9b1da5a8f7d1703155138
#
_entry.id   a78ad8e29aa9b1da5a8f7d1703155138
#
_cell.length_a   1.000
_cell.length_b   1.000
_cell.length_c   1.000
_cell.angle_alpha   90.00
_cell.angle_beta   90.00
_cell.angle_gamma   90.00
#
_symmetry.space_group_name_H-M   'P 1'
#
loop_
_entity.id
_entity.type
_entity.pdbx_description
1 polymer ?
#
loop_
_entity_poly.entity_id
_entity_poly.type
_entity_poly.pdbx_seq_one_letter_code
_entity_poly.pdbx_strand_id
1 'polypeptide(L)'
;ALIAARDNGFWVGIGIGELNIPRFAGALGAVSTTDCTGDALEFSRLAVEEAQGGAPVRCISVSADNRHLADLAAGSARLLYRVCADRTDAEWRVVNLLVPGVRGQQKAAATALGITTQAVSRTLVRSLWHEEQAARGALIELLTRIDRSRRRAT
;
A
#
# COMPACT_ATOMS: atom_id res chain seq x y z
N ALA A 1 -3.06 -2.21 2.18
CA ALA A 1 -1.77 -2.85 2.49
C ALA A 1 -0.95 -2.03 3.50
N LEU A 2 -0.59 -0.78 3.22
CA LEU A 2 0.24 0.04 4.13
C LEU A 2 -0.41 0.26 5.51
N ILE A 3 -1.73 0.43 5.57
CA ILE A 3 -2.48 0.58 6.82
C ILE A 3 -2.50 -0.74 7.60
N ALA A 4 -2.71 -1.87 6.93
CA ALA A 4 -2.73 -3.18 7.58
C ALA A 4 -1.37 -3.57 8.18
N ALA A 5 -0.27 -3.12 7.56
CA ALA A 5 1.08 -3.36 8.07
C ALA A 5 1.47 -2.42 9.23
N ARG A 6 0.75 -1.32 9.43
CA ARG A 6 1.02 -0.30 10.47
C ARG A 6 1.05 -0.89 11.88
N ASP A 7 0.13 -1.79 12.18
CA ASP A 7 -0.08 -2.32 13.53
C ASP A 7 0.91 -3.46 13.88
N ASN A 8 1.97 -3.65 13.08
CA ASN A 8 3.01 -4.69 13.24
C ASN A 8 2.48 -6.14 13.40
N GLY A 9 1.21 -6.36 13.09
CA GLY A 9 0.54 -7.65 13.26
C GLY A 9 0.47 -8.50 12.00
N PHE A 10 0.82 -7.94 10.82
CA PHE A 10 0.59 -8.62 9.55
C PHE A 10 1.77 -8.50 8.59
N TRP A 11 2.11 -9.60 7.94
CA TRP A 11 2.91 -9.60 6.73
C TRP A 11 1.99 -9.44 5.52
N VAL A 12 2.39 -8.63 4.57
CA VAL A 12 1.59 -8.33 3.39
C VAL A 12 2.29 -8.83 2.14
N GLY A 13 1.69 -9.81 1.47
CA GLY A 13 2.11 -10.27 0.15
C GLY A 13 1.18 -9.72 -0.92
N ILE A 14 1.74 -9.19 -2.00
CA ILE A 14 1.00 -8.73 -3.17
C ILE A 14 1.43 -9.60 -4.36
N GLY A 15 0.52 -10.44 -4.84
CA GLY A 15 0.71 -11.20 -6.07
C GLY A 15 0.07 -10.48 -7.26
N ILE A 16 0.80 -10.37 -8.37
CA ILE A 16 0.29 -9.80 -9.63
C ILE A 16 0.42 -10.85 -10.71
N GLY A 17 -0.72 -11.37 -11.15
CA GLY A 17 -0.82 -12.45 -12.12
C GLY A 17 -2.23 -12.54 -12.71
N GLU A 18 -2.50 -13.62 -13.43
CA GLU A 18 -3.84 -13.94 -13.87
C GLU A 18 -4.68 -14.38 -12.66
N LEU A 19 -5.93 -13.91 -12.64
CA LEU A 19 -6.91 -14.33 -11.64
C LEU A 19 -8.23 -14.66 -12.34
N ASN A 20 -8.62 -15.92 -12.29
CA ASN A 20 -9.90 -16.41 -12.78
C ASN A 20 -10.88 -16.49 -11.63
N ILE A 21 -11.91 -15.65 -11.69
CA ILE A 21 -12.98 -15.61 -10.70
C ILE A 21 -14.20 -16.32 -11.29
N PRO A 22 -14.76 -17.35 -10.63
CA PRO A 22 -15.94 -18.04 -11.11
C PRO A 22 -17.11 -17.08 -11.32
N ARG A 23 -17.78 -17.20 -12.47
CA ARG A 23 -18.91 -16.31 -12.81
C ARG A 23 -20.07 -16.35 -11.80
N PHE A 24 -20.22 -17.44 -11.07
CA PHE A 24 -21.26 -17.62 -10.03
C PHE A 24 -20.97 -16.87 -8.73
N ALA A 25 -19.74 -16.53 -8.46
CA ALA A 25 -19.34 -15.89 -7.21
C ALA A 25 -19.90 -14.47 -7.04
N GLY A 26 -20.09 -13.74 -8.16
CA GLY A 26 -20.65 -12.39 -8.13
C GLY A 26 -22.13 -12.33 -7.75
N ALA A 27 -22.89 -13.42 -7.94
CA ALA A 27 -24.33 -13.47 -7.60
C ALA A 27 -24.60 -13.67 -6.11
N LEU A 28 -23.62 -14.16 -5.35
CA LEU A 28 -23.75 -14.46 -3.91
C LEU A 28 -23.01 -13.45 -3.01
N GLY A 29 -22.43 -12.40 -3.58
CA GLY A 29 -21.83 -11.26 -2.83
C GLY A 29 -20.50 -11.53 -2.12
N ALA A 30 -19.98 -12.77 -2.11
CA ALA A 30 -18.67 -13.10 -1.55
C ALA A 30 -18.01 -14.17 -2.40
N VAL A 31 -16.81 -13.84 -2.94
CA VAL A 31 -15.97 -14.82 -3.63
C VAL A 31 -14.98 -15.37 -2.61
N SER A 32 -15.01 -16.69 -2.38
CA SER A 32 -13.95 -17.34 -1.63
C SER A 32 -12.67 -17.41 -2.47
N THR A 33 -11.52 -17.09 -1.88
CA THR A 33 -10.23 -17.26 -2.55
C THR A 33 -9.95 -18.70 -2.94
N THR A 34 -10.61 -19.68 -2.31
CA THR A 34 -10.52 -21.12 -2.65
C THR A 34 -11.18 -21.45 -3.99
N ASP A 35 -12.11 -20.62 -4.45
CA ASP A 35 -12.83 -20.81 -5.72
C ASP A 35 -12.13 -20.10 -6.88
N CYS A 36 -11.13 -19.27 -6.59
CA CYS A 36 -10.34 -18.59 -7.60
C CYS A 36 -9.16 -19.46 -8.05
N THR A 37 -8.75 -19.28 -9.32
CA THR A 37 -7.56 -19.93 -9.88
C THR A 37 -6.70 -18.91 -10.62
N GLY A 38 -5.42 -19.24 -10.83
CA GLY A 38 -4.49 -18.39 -11.57
C GLY A 38 -3.23 -18.03 -10.79
N ASP A 39 -2.24 -17.55 -11.52
CA ASP A 39 -0.89 -17.28 -11.02
C ASP A 39 -0.85 -16.20 -9.92
N ALA A 40 -1.82 -15.29 -9.91
CA ALA A 40 -1.91 -14.25 -8.88
C ALA A 40 -1.99 -14.84 -7.46
N LEU A 41 -2.64 -15.99 -7.29
CA LEU A 41 -2.75 -16.67 -5.99
C LEU A 41 -1.41 -17.25 -5.56
N GLU A 42 -0.69 -17.87 -6.49
CA GLU A 42 0.65 -18.43 -6.24
C GLU A 42 1.64 -17.31 -5.91
N PHE A 43 1.68 -16.25 -6.73
CA PHE A 43 2.49 -15.07 -6.46
C PHE A 43 2.15 -14.40 -5.12
N SER A 44 0.87 -14.34 -4.74
CA SER A 44 0.46 -13.81 -3.45
C SER A 44 1.02 -14.64 -2.29
N ARG A 45 0.98 -15.97 -2.40
CA ARG A 45 1.56 -16.89 -1.41
C ARG A 45 3.07 -16.70 -1.28
N LEU A 46 3.79 -16.74 -2.42
CA LEU A 46 5.22 -16.49 -2.46
C LEU A 46 5.60 -15.15 -1.84
N ALA A 47 4.85 -14.08 -2.16
CA ALA A 47 5.10 -12.77 -1.59
C ALA A 47 4.90 -12.74 -0.07
N VAL A 48 3.92 -13.45 0.49
CA VAL A 48 3.74 -13.57 1.95
C VAL A 48 4.89 -14.33 2.58
N GLU A 49 5.31 -15.44 2.00
CA GLU A 49 6.45 -16.23 2.47
C GLU A 49 7.75 -15.40 2.48
N GLU A 50 8.00 -14.63 1.42
CA GLU A 50 9.13 -13.69 1.37
C GLU A 50 9.03 -12.58 2.43
N ALA A 51 7.83 -12.04 2.67
CA ALA A 51 7.61 -11.04 3.71
C ALA A 51 7.89 -11.60 5.11
N GLN A 52 7.53 -12.86 5.36
CA GLN A 52 7.76 -13.57 6.62
C GLN A 52 9.22 -13.97 6.83
N GLY A 53 9.88 -14.46 5.79
CA GLY A 53 11.27 -14.94 5.85
C GLY A 53 12.31 -13.84 5.96
N GLY A 54 11.93 -12.58 5.80
CA GLY A 54 12.81 -11.41 5.96
C GLY A 54 12.84 -10.94 7.41
N ALA A 55 13.99 -10.46 7.88
CA ALA A 55 14.11 -9.73 9.14
C ALA A 55 13.07 -8.57 9.20
N PRO A 56 12.84 -7.93 10.36
CA PRO A 56 11.74 -6.97 10.60
C PRO A 56 11.56 -5.85 9.55
N VAL A 57 12.48 -5.75 8.61
CA VAL A 57 12.44 -4.78 7.49
C VAL A 57 11.59 -5.24 6.30
N ARG A 58 11.16 -6.50 6.22
CA ARG A 58 10.44 -7.05 5.05
C ARG A 58 8.99 -7.40 5.33
N CYS A 59 8.26 -6.51 6.00
CA CYS A 59 6.83 -6.70 6.27
C CYS A 59 5.94 -6.68 5.01
N ILE A 60 6.45 -6.23 3.86
CA ILE A 60 5.73 -6.18 2.59
C ILE A 60 6.58 -6.76 1.48
N SER A 61 6.04 -7.67 0.69
CA SER A 61 6.65 -8.16 -0.55
C SER A 61 5.67 -8.13 -1.72
N VAL A 62 6.22 -8.12 -2.95
CA VAL A 62 5.48 -8.16 -4.20
C VAL A 62 6.08 -9.29 -5.05
N SER A 63 5.25 -10.15 -5.61
CA SER A 63 5.68 -11.21 -6.52
C SER A 63 4.87 -11.20 -7.81
N ALA A 64 5.54 -11.43 -8.93
CA ALA A 64 4.99 -11.44 -10.27
C ALA A 64 5.97 -12.11 -11.25
N ASP A 65 5.56 -12.39 -12.49
CA ASP A 65 6.43 -12.88 -13.56
C ASP A 65 7.66 -11.99 -13.78
N ASN A 66 7.46 -10.68 -13.84
CA ASN A 66 8.56 -9.73 -13.92
C ASN A 66 9.16 -9.48 -12.53
N ARG A 67 10.09 -10.36 -12.14
CA ARG A 67 10.75 -10.31 -10.84
C ARG A 67 11.43 -8.97 -10.57
N HIS A 68 12.11 -8.40 -11.56
CA HIS A 68 12.80 -7.13 -11.38
C HIS A 68 11.84 -5.98 -11.01
N LEU A 69 10.72 -5.84 -11.73
CA LEU A 69 9.72 -4.84 -11.39
C LEU A 69 9.04 -5.12 -10.05
N ALA A 70 8.81 -6.40 -9.72
CA ALA A 70 8.26 -6.81 -8.44
C ALA A 70 9.18 -6.40 -7.27
N ASP A 71 10.49 -6.62 -7.40
CA ASP A 71 11.49 -6.22 -6.39
C ASP A 71 11.54 -4.70 -6.19
N LEU A 72 11.47 -3.92 -7.29
CA LEU A 72 11.39 -2.45 -7.21
C LEU A 72 10.10 -1.98 -6.51
N ALA A 73 8.97 -2.60 -6.84
CA ALA A 73 7.69 -2.30 -6.19
C ALA A 73 7.71 -2.66 -4.70
N ALA A 74 8.27 -3.83 -4.35
CA ALA A 74 8.43 -4.26 -2.97
C ALA A 74 9.33 -3.30 -2.16
N GLY A 75 10.47 -2.88 -2.73
CA GLY A 75 11.37 -1.90 -2.11
C GLY A 75 10.67 -0.56 -1.85
N SER A 76 9.95 -0.06 -2.86
CA SER A 76 9.16 1.19 -2.75
C SER A 76 8.05 1.08 -1.70
N ALA A 77 7.34 -0.05 -1.67
CA ALA A 77 6.27 -0.30 -0.69
C ALA A 77 6.82 -0.36 0.75
N ARG A 78 7.98 -1.00 0.96
CA ARG A 78 8.65 -1.06 2.26
C ARG A 78 9.10 0.31 2.75
N LEU A 79 9.64 1.15 1.85
CA LEU A 79 10.03 2.52 2.19
C LEU A 79 8.82 3.35 2.63
N LEU A 80 7.73 3.30 1.87
CA LEU A 80 6.46 3.95 2.23
C LEU A 80 5.91 3.44 3.57
N TYR A 81 5.99 2.14 3.81
CA TYR A 81 5.59 1.57 5.08
C TYR A 81 6.39 2.17 6.24
N ARG A 82 7.73 2.25 6.12
CA ARG A 82 8.58 2.82 7.17
C ARG A 82 8.21 4.27 7.46
N VAL A 83 8.00 5.09 6.43
CA VAL A 83 7.53 6.48 6.60
C VAL A 83 6.22 6.54 7.40
N CYS A 84 5.28 5.63 7.11
CA CYS A 84 4.00 5.58 7.83
C CYS A 84 4.15 5.02 9.26
N ALA A 85 4.98 3.99 9.44
CA ALA A 85 5.16 3.31 10.72
C ALA A 85 5.87 4.19 11.77
N ASP A 86 6.76 5.07 11.33
CA ASP A 86 7.51 5.96 12.21
C ASP A 86 6.69 7.17 12.69
N ARG A 87 5.45 7.34 12.19
CA ARG A 87 4.55 8.42 12.62
C ARG A 87 4.03 8.21 14.03
N THR A 88 4.09 9.27 14.81
CA THR A 88 3.45 9.33 16.12
C THR A 88 1.93 9.42 16.03
N ASP A 89 1.22 9.10 17.12
CA ASP A 89 -0.23 9.24 17.17
C ASP A 89 -0.71 10.68 16.92
N ALA A 90 0.08 11.67 17.36
CA ALA A 90 -0.20 13.07 17.11
C ALA A 90 -0.13 13.41 15.62
N GLU A 91 0.84 12.85 14.89
CA GLU A 91 0.96 13.02 13.44
C GLU A 91 -0.17 12.30 12.71
N TRP A 92 -0.51 11.09 13.13
CA TRP A 92 -1.63 10.36 12.56
C TRP A 92 -2.97 11.09 12.73
N ARG A 93 -3.23 11.72 13.89
CA ARG A 93 -4.44 12.53 14.07
C ARG A 93 -4.56 13.66 13.06
N VAL A 94 -3.46 14.31 12.71
CA VAL A 94 -3.45 15.36 11.67
C VAL A 94 -3.64 14.76 10.29
N VAL A 95 -2.84 13.74 9.92
CA VAL A 95 -2.83 13.14 8.58
C VAL A 95 -4.18 12.50 8.22
N ASN A 96 -4.87 11.89 9.18
CA ASN A 96 -6.17 11.24 8.97
C ASN A 96 -7.31 12.23 8.63
N LEU A 97 -7.12 13.52 8.89
CA LEU A 97 -8.09 14.56 8.52
C LEU A 97 -7.88 15.13 7.12
N LEU A 98 -6.85 14.66 6.41
CA LEU A 98 -6.48 15.21 5.11
C LEU A 98 -6.79 14.21 3.98
N VAL A 99 -7.34 14.76 2.92
CA VAL A 99 -7.61 14.02 1.68
C VAL A 99 -6.54 14.42 0.65
N PRO A 100 -5.81 13.45 0.06
CA PRO A 100 -4.82 13.75 -0.96
C PRO A 100 -5.40 14.53 -2.13
N GLY A 101 -4.66 15.52 -2.64
CA GLY A 101 -5.06 16.34 -3.78
C GLY A 101 -6.03 17.48 -3.48
N VAL A 102 -6.63 17.55 -2.30
CA VAL A 102 -7.53 18.65 -1.90
C VAL A 102 -6.72 19.76 -1.24
N ARG A 103 -6.95 21.01 -1.67
CA ARG A 103 -6.29 22.19 -1.12
C ARG A 103 -7.08 22.81 0.03
N GLY A 104 -6.40 23.57 0.90
CA GLY A 104 -7.04 24.38 1.93
C GLY A 104 -7.51 23.64 3.18
N GLN A 105 -7.26 22.36 3.30
CA GLN A 105 -7.74 21.52 4.42
C GLN A 105 -7.05 21.81 5.76
N GLN A 106 -5.86 22.43 5.76
CA GLN A 106 -5.08 22.65 6.99
C GLN A 106 -5.83 23.49 8.02
N LYS A 107 -6.63 24.48 7.58
CA LYS A 107 -7.44 25.30 8.48
C LYS A 107 -8.55 24.49 9.14
N ALA A 108 -9.24 23.64 8.38
CA ALA A 108 -10.28 22.77 8.91
C ALA A 108 -9.70 21.73 9.89
N ALA A 109 -8.56 21.12 9.55
CA ALA A 109 -7.86 20.19 10.44
C ALA A 109 -7.39 20.87 11.74
N ALA A 110 -6.87 22.10 11.66
CA ALA A 110 -6.46 22.90 12.80
C ALA A 110 -7.66 23.15 13.74
N THR A 111 -8.79 23.59 13.20
CA THR A 111 -10.03 23.80 13.95
C THR A 111 -10.52 22.52 14.61
N ALA A 112 -10.57 21.41 13.87
CA ALA A 112 -11.04 20.12 14.38
C ALA A 112 -10.18 19.57 15.53
N LEU A 113 -8.87 19.87 15.51
CA LEU A 113 -7.93 19.41 16.53
C LEU A 113 -7.65 20.42 17.64
N GLY A 114 -8.19 21.64 17.58
CA GLY A 114 -7.92 22.70 18.54
C GLY A 114 -6.47 23.19 18.54
N ILE A 115 -5.80 23.14 17.39
CA ILE A 115 -4.40 23.56 17.22
C ILE A 115 -4.27 24.66 16.15
N THR A 116 -3.08 25.23 16.02
CA THR A 116 -2.84 26.26 15.01
C THR A 116 -2.59 25.65 13.62
N THR A 117 -2.92 26.40 12.56
CA THR A 117 -2.60 26.00 11.17
C THR A 117 -1.10 25.81 10.97
N GLN A 118 -0.28 26.60 11.67
CA GLN A 118 1.18 26.44 11.64
C GLN A 118 1.64 25.11 12.27
N ALA A 119 0.97 24.66 13.35
CA ALA A 119 1.25 23.37 13.95
C ALA A 119 0.88 22.23 12.99
N VAL A 120 -0.28 22.32 12.30
CA VAL A 120 -0.65 21.37 11.23
C VAL A 120 0.42 21.35 10.15
N SER A 121 0.82 22.49 9.61
CA SER A 121 1.84 22.59 8.55
C SER A 121 3.17 21.94 8.97
N ARG A 122 3.67 22.22 10.17
CA ARG A 122 4.89 21.60 10.71
C ARG A 122 4.74 20.07 10.85
N THR A 123 3.58 19.62 11.28
CA THR A 123 3.28 18.19 11.39
C THR A 123 3.32 17.51 10.02
N LEU A 124 2.78 18.11 8.98
CA LEU A 124 2.80 17.54 7.62
C LEU A 124 4.23 17.42 7.07
N VAL A 125 5.09 18.40 7.34
CA VAL A 125 6.51 18.32 6.96
C VAL A 125 7.21 17.20 7.72
N ARG A 126 7.05 17.16 9.04
CA ARG A 126 7.75 16.16 9.89
C ARG A 126 7.27 14.74 9.62
N SER A 127 5.98 14.54 9.36
CA SER A 127 5.39 13.23 9.05
C SER A 127 5.67 12.74 7.63
N LEU A 128 6.39 13.52 6.81
CA LEU A 128 6.68 13.24 5.40
C LEU A 128 5.39 12.93 4.59
N TRP A 129 4.30 13.64 4.91
CA TRP A 129 3.01 13.38 4.27
C TRP A 129 3.02 13.70 2.77
N HIS A 130 3.69 14.79 2.36
CA HIS A 130 3.78 15.19 0.97
C HIS A 130 4.62 14.22 0.15
N GLU A 131 5.74 13.78 0.71
CA GLU A 131 6.66 12.80 0.12
C GLU A 131 5.98 11.44 -0.03
N GLU A 132 5.22 11.03 0.98
CA GLU A 132 4.41 9.81 0.91
C GLU A 132 3.41 9.88 -0.24
N GLN A 133 2.65 10.97 -0.37
CA GLN A 133 1.66 11.10 -1.44
C GLN A 133 2.31 11.06 -2.82
N ALA A 134 3.46 11.72 -2.99
CA ALA A 134 4.22 11.67 -4.25
C ALA A 134 4.73 10.25 -4.56
N ALA A 135 5.30 9.57 -3.57
CA ALA A 135 5.84 8.22 -3.73
C ALA A 135 4.76 7.16 -3.97
N ARG A 136 3.52 7.35 -3.43
CA ARG A 136 2.39 6.46 -3.74
C ARG A 136 2.09 6.41 -5.24
N GLY A 137 2.18 7.55 -5.94
CA GLY A 137 2.01 7.62 -7.39
C GLY A 137 3.03 6.75 -8.14
N ALA A 138 4.29 6.80 -7.73
CA ALA A 138 5.34 5.96 -8.31
C ALA A 138 5.11 4.47 -8.07
N LEU A 139 4.68 4.08 -6.86
CA LEU A 139 4.34 2.68 -6.55
C LEU A 139 3.16 2.19 -7.40
N ILE A 140 2.11 2.99 -7.55
CA ILE A 140 0.95 2.64 -8.40
C ILE A 140 1.41 2.43 -9.85
N GLU A 141 2.28 3.29 -10.38
CA GLU A 141 2.78 3.13 -11.75
C GLU A 141 3.61 1.85 -11.91
N LEU A 142 4.47 1.50 -10.92
CA LEU A 142 5.23 0.24 -10.93
C LEU A 142 4.29 -0.98 -10.97
N LEU A 143 3.29 -1.03 -10.08
CA LEU A 143 2.32 -2.13 -10.04
C LEU A 143 1.52 -2.21 -11.35
N THR A 144 1.14 -1.06 -11.92
CA THR A 144 0.44 -0.99 -13.21
C THR A 144 1.32 -1.49 -14.36
N ARG A 145 2.61 -1.17 -14.36
CA ARG A 145 3.56 -1.68 -15.38
C ARG A 145 3.72 -3.19 -15.32
N ILE A 146 3.77 -3.77 -14.12
CA ILE A 146 3.81 -5.22 -13.94
C ILE A 146 2.57 -5.86 -14.59
N ASP A 147 1.37 -5.38 -14.27
CA ASP A 147 0.14 -5.92 -14.84
C ASP A 147 0.07 -5.75 -16.38
N ARG A 148 0.48 -4.60 -16.91
CA ARG A 148 0.51 -4.35 -18.36
C ARG A 148 1.55 -5.20 -19.09
N SER A 149 2.73 -5.43 -18.51
CA SER A 149 3.75 -6.27 -19.14
C SER A 149 3.26 -7.70 -19.32
N ARG A 150 2.54 -8.23 -18.35
CA ARG A 150 1.92 -9.54 -18.40
C ARG A 150 0.90 -9.64 -19.55
N ARG A 151 -0.04 -8.68 -19.64
CA ARG A 151 -1.09 -8.65 -20.68
C ARG A 151 -0.57 -8.57 -22.12
N ARG A 152 0.68 -8.19 -22.32
CA ARG A 152 1.33 -8.15 -23.64
C ARG A 152 2.06 -9.44 -23.98
N ALA A 153 2.32 -10.28 -23.01
CA ALA A 153 3.01 -11.56 -23.17
C ALA A 153 2.04 -12.73 -23.42
N THR A 154 0.74 -12.52 -23.21
CA THR A 154 -0.37 -13.43 -23.51
C THR A 154 -1.03 -13.06 -24.83
#